data_bae95e3bafb2306b6a0185869624b9ad
#
_entry.id   bae95e3bafb2306b6a0185869624b9ad
#
_cell.length_a   1.000
_cell.length_b   1.000
_cell.length_c   1.000
_cell.angle_alpha   90.00
_cell.angle_beta   90.00
_cell.angle_gamma   90.00
#
_symmetry.space_group_name_H-M   'P 1'
#
loop_
_entity.id
_entity.type
_entity.pdbx_description
1 polymer ?
#
loop_
_entity_poly.entity_id
_entity_poly.type
_entity_poly.pdbx_seq_one_letter_code
_entity_poly.pdbx_strand_id
1 'polypeptide(L)'
;MTTLLPCKNRGVRKAQLACCFVIVSLFGTNQFVRAADPAHPEGPTVAPAVAISKLKKGNGRYAGGNLQHPGQTTERRAELANTQHPFATIVSCSDSRVPPEIVFDQGLGDLFVVRVAGNVIDDHALGSIEYAVDHLGVRLIVVLGHQSCGAVKAAKETIAAKSKAPGHIQSLVTAIQPAVEATAKGDLEATIKANVKDVAQALRSSTPVLKPKVDSGDVRVVGAYYNLDTGAITFLDEK
;
A
#
# COMPACT_ATOMS: atom_id res chain seq x y z
N MET A 1 49.55 -24.62 -50.95
CA MET A 1 50.83 -24.05 -51.40
C MET A 1 51.25 -23.12 -50.30
N THR A 2 52.17 -23.46 -49.62
CA THR A 2 53.58 -23.21 -49.50
C THR A 2 53.80 -22.71 -48.07
N THR A 3 54.63 -23.06 -47.24
CA THR A 3 55.79 -24.00 -47.08
C THR A 3 56.23 -23.79 -45.60
N LEU A 4 56.49 -24.94 -44.98
CA LEU A 4 57.18 -25.03 -43.70
C LEU A 4 58.68 -24.72 -43.88
N LEU A 5 59.27 -24.04 -42.90
CA LEU A 5 60.68 -24.14 -42.60
C LEU A 5 60.97 -24.23 -41.14
N PRO A 6 61.90 -25.03 -40.67
CA PRO A 6 62.12 -25.36 -39.29
C PRO A 6 63.20 -24.47 -38.65
N CYS A 7 63.09 -24.22 -37.34
CA CYS A 7 64.21 -23.60 -36.60
C CYS A 7 64.72 -24.52 -35.51
N LYS A 8 66.01 -24.62 -35.53
CA LYS A 8 66.96 -25.45 -34.80
C LYS A 8 66.87 -25.30 -33.27
N ASN A 9 66.98 -26.49 -32.72
CA ASN A 9 67.31 -26.76 -31.32
C ASN A 9 68.69 -26.20 -30.94
N ARG A 10 68.81 -25.47 -29.85
CA ARG A 10 70.01 -25.35 -29.03
C ARG A 10 69.66 -25.38 -27.59
N GLY A 11 70.16 -26.32 -26.89
CA GLY A 11 69.94 -26.68 -25.54
C GLY A 11 70.56 -25.69 -24.54
N VAL A 12 70.28 -26.00 -23.32
CA VAL A 12 71.14 -25.87 -22.14
C VAL A 12 70.53 -25.08 -20.97
N ARG A 13 70.57 -25.81 -19.93
CA ARG A 13 70.69 -25.56 -18.50
C ARG A 13 69.40 -25.43 -17.67
N LYS A 14 69.25 -26.51 -16.92
CA LYS A 14 68.42 -26.64 -15.76
C LYS A 14 68.82 -25.56 -14.72
N ALA A 15 67.93 -24.68 -14.39
CA ALA A 15 67.90 -23.93 -13.13
C ALA A 15 66.60 -24.24 -12.42
N GLN A 16 66.69 -24.97 -11.33
CA GLN A 16 65.58 -25.21 -10.44
C GLN A 16 65.30 -23.88 -9.70
N LEU A 17 64.19 -23.20 -10.07
CA LEU A 17 63.62 -22.17 -9.22
C LEU A 17 62.46 -22.81 -8.46
N ALA A 18 62.60 -22.87 -7.16
CA ALA A 18 61.52 -23.21 -6.26
C ALA A 18 60.46 -22.09 -6.32
N CYS A 19 59.30 -22.41 -6.89
CA CYS A 19 58.18 -21.49 -6.96
C CYS A 19 57.38 -21.67 -5.68
N CYS A 20 57.59 -20.77 -4.69
CA CYS A 20 56.70 -20.65 -3.55
C CYS A 20 55.33 -20.16 -4.06
N PHE A 21 54.38 -21.03 -4.14
CA PHE A 21 52.95 -20.65 -4.32
C PHE A 21 52.46 -20.00 -3.05
N VAL A 22 52.43 -18.69 -3.04
CA VAL A 22 51.62 -17.92 -2.05
C VAL A 22 50.18 -17.97 -2.52
N ILE A 23 49.39 -18.86 -1.92
CA ILE A 23 47.93 -18.87 -2.08
C ILE A 23 47.38 -17.67 -1.30
N VAL A 24 47.18 -16.55 -1.99
CA VAL A 24 46.42 -15.44 -1.46
C VAL A 24 44.95 -15.84 -1.51
N SER A 25 44.44 -16.33 -0.38
CA SER A 25 42.99 -16.56 -0.19
C SER A 25 42.29 -15.20 -0.16
N LEU A 26 41.77 -14.78 -1.31
CA LEU A 26 40.83 -13.67 -1.40
C LEU A 26 39.50 -14.12 -0.77
N PHE A 27 39.40 -14.04 0.56
CA PHE A 27 38.09 -14.00 1.20
C PHE A 27 37.45 -12.65 0.83
N GLY A 28 36.72 -12.66 -0.27
CA GLY A 28 35.80 -11.56 -0.58
C GLY A 28 34.74 -11.50 0.52
N THR A 29 34.89 -10.59 1.45
CA THR A 29 33.80 -10.21 2.33
C THR A 29 32.71 -9.62 1.43
N ASN A 30 31.67 -10.42 1.17
CA ASN A 30 30.43 -9.93 0.60
C ASN A 30 29.85 -8.93 1.64
N GLN A 31 30.30 -7.69 1.56
CA GLN A 31 29.61 -6.60 2.20
C GLN A 31 28.28 -6.46 1.44
N PHE A 32 27.22 -7.10 1.95
CA PHE A 32 25.88 -6.67 1.62
C PHE A 32 25.84 -5.18 1.93
N VAL A 33 25.77 -4.35 0.89
CA VAL A 33 25.44 -2.94 1.02
C VAL A 33 24.06 -2.92 1.63
N ARG A 34 24.01 -2.77 2.96
CA ARG A 34 22.76 -2.49 3.66
C ARG A 34 22.26 -1.20 3.06
N ALA A 35 21.14 -1.27 2.35
CA ALA A 35 20.46 -0.06 1.91
C ALA A 35 20.38 0.86 3.13
N ALA A 36 20.78 2.12 2.96
CA ALA A 36 20.70 3.09 4.03
C ALA A 36 19.29 3.02 4.62
N ASP A 37 19.19 2.90 5.96
CA ASP A 37 17.92 3.02 6.64
C ASP A 37 17.25 4.29 6.10
N PRO A 38 16.01 4.21 5.56
CA PRO A 38 15.33 5.39 5.09
C PRO A 38 15.29 6.38 6.25
N ALA A 39 15.77 7.60 6.03
CA ALA A 39 15.73 8.64 7.01
C ALA A 39 14.33 8.70 7.61
N HIS A 40 14.21 8.65 8.93
CA HIS A 40 12.93 8.81 9.61
C HIS A 40 12.24 10.07 9.05
N PRO A 41 10.92 10.01 8.77
CA PRO A 41 10.21 11.13 8.17
C PRO A 41 10.45 12.40 9.02
N GLU A 42 11.02 13.43 8.39
CA GLU A 42 11.36 14.70 9.03
C GLU A 42 10.12 15.57 9.35
N GLY A 43 8.96 14.98 9.51
CA GLY A 43 7.69 15.70 9.77
C GLY A 43 6.98 15.25 11.04
N PRO A 44 6.10 16.09 11.59
CA PRO A 44 5.32 15.74 12.77
C PRO A 44 4.37 14.60 12.44
N THR A 45 4.59 13.44 13.06
CA THR A 45 3.68 12.31 12.96
C THR A 45 2.40 12.58 13.75
N VAL A 46 1.24 12.28 13.16
CA VAL A 46 -0.05 12.47 13.82
C VAL A 46 -0.48 11.16 14.47
N ALA A 47 -0.77 11.19 15.78
CA ALA A 47 -1.26 10.01 16.50
C ALA A 47 -2.56 9.47 15.88
N PRO A 48 -2.77 8.15 15.80
CA PRO A 48 -3.94 7.55 15.15
C PRO A 48 -5.29 8.08 15.67
N ALA A 49 -5.43 8.28 16.98
CA ALA A 49 -6.66 8.81 17.57
C ALA A 49 -6.95 10.26 17.12
N VAL A 50 -5.91 11.09 16.99
CA VAL A 50 -6.03 12.47 16.50
C VAL A 50 -6.41 12.45 15.01
N ALA A 51 -5.78 11.59 14.21
CA ALA A 51 -6.09 11.43 12.79
C ALA A 51 -7.55 10.99 12.58
N ILE A 52 -8.05 9.99 13.32
CA ILE A 52 -9.46 9.57 13.29
C ILE A 52 -10.38 10.74 13.65
N SER A 53 -10.05 11.51 14.69
CA SER A 53 -10.85 12.69 15.08
C SER A 53 -10.92 13.73 13.98
N LYS A 54 -9.80 14.01 13.28
CA LYS A 54 -9.76 14.92 12.12
C LYS A 54 -10.67 14.43 11.00
N LEU A 55 -10.58 13.13 10.63
CA LEU A 55 -11.43 12.53 9.60
C LEU A 55 -12.91 12.59 9.95
N LYS A 56 -13.28 12.26 11.20
CA LYS A 56 -14.68 12.36 11.69
C LYS A 56 -15.22 13.78 11.62
N LYS A 57 -14.44 14.77 12.06
CA LYS A 57 -14.84 16.18 11.99
C LYS A 57 -15.02 16.62 10.55
N GLY A 58 -14.11 16.24 9.64
CA GLY A 58 -14.21 16.56 8.23
C GLY A 58 -15.44 15.91 7.58
N ASN A 59 -15.67 14.62 7.82
CA ASN A 59 -16.87 13.96 7.30
C ASN A 59 -18.17 14.56 7.90
N GLY A 60 -18.15 14.96 9.18
CA GLY A 60 -19.30 15.66 9.76
C GLY A 60 -19.63 16.96 9.04
N ARG A 61 -18.61 17.73 8.58
CA ARG A 61 -18.83 18.93 7.77
C ARG A 61 -19.39 18.56 6.39
N TYR A 62 -18.81 17.57 5.72
CA TYR A 62 -19.28 17.10 4.41
C TYR A 62 -20.75 16.63 4.48
N ALA A 63 -21.08 15.71 5.37
CA ALA A 63 -22.44 15.16 5.52
C ALA A 63 -23.45 16.22 5.97
N GLY A 64 -23.00 17.24 6.73
CA GLY A 64 -23.83 18.37 7.18
C GLY A 64 -23.94 19.52 6.16
N GLY A 65 -23.31 19.43 4.98
CA GLY A 65 -23.33 20.49 3.97
C GLY A 65 -22.52 21.74 4.34
N ASN A 66 -21.58 21.64 5.28
CA ASN A 66 -20.79 22.76 5.81
C ASN A 66 -19.30 22.62 5.47
N LEU A 67 -18.99 22.26 4.23
CA LEU A 67 -17.63 22.09 3.73
C LEU A 67 -16.78 23.36 3.95
N GLN A 68 -15.53 23.17 4.36
CA GLN A 68 -14.56 24.24 4.55
C GLN A 68 -13.51 24.30 3.44
N HIS A 69 -13.36 23.22 2.65
CA HIS A 69 -12.37 23.11 1.58
C HIS A 69 -10.95 23.51 2.01
N PRO A 70 -10.42 22.95 3.12
CA PRO A 70 -9.13 23.37 3.66
C PRO A 70 -7.99 23.09 2.67
N GLY A 71 -6.94 23.90 2.72
CA GLY A 71 -5.68 23.60 2.01
C GLY A 71 -5.79 23.47 0.50
N GLN A 72 -6.71 24.20 -0.17
CA GLN A 72 -6.87 24.18 -1.63
C GLN A 72 -6.34 25.47 -2.30
N THR A 73 -5.43 26.17 -1.66
CA THR A 73 -4.88 27.45 -2.14
C THR A 73 -3.60 27.26 -2.96
N THR A 74 -3.22 28.32 -3.70
CA THR A 74 -1.94 28.35 -4.43
C THR A 74 -0.75 28.31 -3.49
N GLU A 75 -0.87 28.95 -2.31
CA GLU A 75 0.16 28.98 -1.26
C GLU A 75 0.38 27.57 -0.71
N ARG A 76 -0.70 26.84 -0.37
CA ARG A 76 -0.61 25.46 0.10
C ARG A 76 0.05 24.55 -0.94
N ARG A 77 -0.27 24.71 -2.21
CA ARG A 77 0.38 23.97 -3.30
C ARG A 77 1.88 24.26 -3.36
N ALA A 78 2.28 25.51 -3.22
CA ALA A 78 3.68 25.91 -3.21
C ALA A 78 4.45 25.35 -2.01
N GLU A 79 3.84 25.36 -0.78
CA GLU A 79 4.41 24.75 0.42
C GLU A 79 4.72 23.26 0.22
N LEU A 80 3.83 22.55 -0.46
CA LEU A 80 3.94 21.11 -0.66
C LEU A 80 4.78 20.69 -1.87
N ALA A 81 5.32 21.63 -2.63
CA ALA A 81 6.04 21.32 -3.89
C ALA A 81 7.25 20.37 -3.67
N ASN A 82 7.91 20.47 -2.52
CA ASN A 82 9.11 19.68 -2.22
C ASN A 82 8.92 18.65 -1.10
N THR A 83 7.74 18.58 -0.48
CA THR A 83 7.51 17.69 0.66
C THR A 83 6.04 17.33 0.80
N GLN A 84 5.75 16.21 1.50
CA GLN A 84 4.39 15.84 1.88
C GLN A 84 4.40 15.18 3.26
N HIS A 85 3.39 15.49 4.07
CA HIS A 85 3.20 14.93 5.41
C HIS A 85 1.73 14.53 5.62
N PRO A 86 1.25 13.52 4.90
CA PRO A 86 -0.13 13.05 5.06
C PRO A 86 -0.33 12.48 6.47
N PHE A 87 -1.45 12.82 7.10
CA PHE A 87 -1.72 12.34 8.45
C PHE A 87 -2.46 10.98 8.49
N ALA A 88 -2.98 10.52 7.33
CA ALA A 88 -3.64 9.23 7.20
C ALA A 88 -3.52 8.69 5.77
N THR A 89 -3.50 7.36 5.65
CA THR A 89 -3.69 6.64 4.38
C THR A 89 -5.14 6.19 4.28
N ILE A 90 -5.78 6.46 3.13
CA ILE A 90 -7.14 5.98 2.84
C ILE A 90 -7.06 4.97 1.70
N VAL A 91 -7.43 3.73 2.00
CA VAL A 91 -7.57 2.64 1.03
C VAL A 91 -9.04 2.55 0.65
N SER A 92 -9.41 3.01 -0.55
CA SER A 92 -10.82 3.14 -0.93
C SER A 92 -11.11 2.59 -2.32
N CYS A 93 -12.42 2.54 -2.63
CA CYS A 93 -12.88 2.17 -3.96
C CYS A 93 -12.55 3.27 -4.99
N SER A 94 -12.31 2.86 -6.25
CA SER A 94 -12.20 3.77 -7.39
C SER A 94 -13.53 4.43 -7.81
N ASP A 95 -14.64 4.13 -7.11
CA ASP A 95 -15.97 4.69 -7.38
C ASP A 95 -15.93 6.22 -7.41
N SER A 96 -16.41 6.83 -8.50
CA SER A 96 -16.34 8.28 -8.71
C SER A 96 -17.10 9.11 -7.68
N ARG A 97 -18.02 8.49 -6.92
CA ARG A 97 -18.83 9.13 -5.89
C ARG A 97 -18.15 9.17 -4.52
N VAL A 98 -16.96 8.56 -4.37
CA VAL A 98 -16.27 8.38 -3.09
C VAL A 98 -14.83 8.92 -3.16
N PRO A 99 -14.58 10.19 -3.54
CA PRO A 99 -13.25 10.79 -3.47
C PRO A 99 -12.92 11.12 -2.01
N PRO A 100 -11.87 10.48 -1.42
CA PRO A 100 -11.58 10.60 0.01
C PRO A 100 -11.38 12.02 0.49
N GLU A 101 -10.69 12.85 -0.28
CA GLU A 101 -10.41 14.24 0.08
C GLU A 101 -11.69 15.05 0.25
N ILE A 102 -12.70 14.78 -0.58
CA ILE A 102 -13.99 15.46 -0.53
C ILE A 102 -14.86 14.93 0.63
N VAL A 103 -15.03 13.59 0.70
CA VAL A 103 -15.93 13.00 1.72
C VAL A 103 -15.41 13.16 3.16
N PHE A 104 -14.11 13.42 3.31
CA PHE A 104 -13.50 13.78 4.59
C PHE A 104 -13.21 15.28 4.74
N ASP A 105 -13.56 16.11 3.74
CA ASP A 105 -13.28 17.57 3.71
C ASP A 105 -11.84 17.88 4.15
N GLN A 106 -10.87 17.31 3.41
CA GLN A 106 -9.45 17.47 3.62
C GLN A 106 -8.79 18.16 2.42
N GLY A 107 -7.61 18.73 2.64
CA GLY A 107 -6.87 19.48 1.63
C GLY A 107 -5.71 18.75 0.99
N LEU A 108 -4.97 19.50 0.17
CA LEU A 108 -3.75 19.02 -0.48
C LEU A 108 -2.73 18.56 0.56
N GLY A 109 -2.20 17.34 0.38
CA GLY A 109 -1.16 16.78 1.23
C GLY A 109 -1.63 16.23 2.58
N ASP A 110 -2.94 16.29 2.88
CA ASP A 110 -3.50 15.79 4.15
C ASP A 110 -3.66 14.26 4.15
N LEU A 111 -4.01 13.67 3.00
CA LEU A 111 -4.28 12.25 2.86
C LEU A 111 -3.34 11.61 1.83
N PHE A 112 -2.88 10.40 2.11
CA PHE A 112 -2.28 9.51 1.13
C PHE A 112 -3.35 8.52 0.65
N VAL A 113 -3.71 8.58 -0.64
CA VAL A 113 -4.90 7.90 -1.14
C VAL A 113 -4.52 6.78 -2.11
N VAL A 114 -4.98 5.55 -1.79
CA VAL A 114 -4.85 4.36 -2.64
C VAL A 114 -6.24 3.89 -3.02
N ARG A 115 -6.55 3.83 -4.34
CA ARG A 115 -7.89 3.51 -4.83
C ARG A 115 -7.86 2.39 -5.85
N VAL A 116 -8.54 1.29 -5.52
CA VAL A 116 -8.80 0.16 -6.42
C VAL A 116 -10.28 -0.22 -6.31
N ALA A 117 -10.91 -0.66 -7.40
CA ALA A 117 -12.31 -1.05 -7.39
C ALA A 117 -12.59 -2.10 -6.30
N GLY A 118 -13.61 -1.84 -5.46
CA GLY A 118 -13.91 -2.70 -4.29
C GLY A 118 -12.90 -2.59 -3.15
N ASN A 119 -12.09 -1.54 -3.12
CA ASN A 119 -11.02 -1.32 -2.10
C ASN A 119 -10.13 -2.55 -1.86
N VAL A 120 -9.94 -3.40 -2.89
CA VAL A 120 -9.02 -4.54 -2.83
C VAL A 120 -7.58 -4.06 -2.87
N ILE A 121 -6.66 -4.88 -2.36
CA ILE A 121 -5.23 -4.61 -2.38
C ILE A 121 -4.50 -5.68 -3.19
N ASP A 122 -3.57 -5.24 -4.01
CA ASP A 122 -2.55 -6.05 -4.70
C ASP A 122 -1.16 -5.60 -4.25
N ASP A 123 -0.11 -6.17 -4.82
CA ASP A 123 1.28 -5.85 -4.46
C ASP A 123 1.61 -4.36 -4.66
N HIS A 124 1.07 -3.70 -5.69
CA HIS A 124 1.34 -2.28 -5.94
C HIS A 124 0.59 -1.38 -4.95
N ALA A 125 -0.66 -1.72 -4.65
CA ALA A 125 -1.44 -1.02 -3.63
C ALA A 125 -0.79 -1.19 -2.25
N LEU A 126 -0.39 -2.43 -1.90
CA LEU A 126 0.29 -2.73 -0.64
C LEU A 126 1.62 -1.98 -0.54
N GLY A 127 2.46 -2.02 -1.57
CA GLY A 127 3.74 -1.28 -1.59
C GLY A 127 3.54 0.23 -1.43
N SER A 128 2.47 0.80 -2.00
CA SER A 128 2.14 2.21 -1.80
C SER A 128 1.75 2.52 -0.35
N ILE A 129 0.99 1.63 0.29
CA ILE A 129 0.60 1.76 1.69
C ILE A 129 1.82 1.65 2.61
N GLU A 130 2.70 0.68 2.35
CA GLU A 130 3.95 0.50 3.09
C GLU A 130 4.86 1.72 2.94
N TYR A 131 4.97 2.30 1.75
CA TYR A 131 5.70 3.54 1.51
C TYR A 131 5.16 4.69 2.36
N ALA A 132 3.84 4.86 2.44
CA ALA A 132 3.24 5.91 3.27
C ALA A 132 3.56 5.73 4.75
N VAL A 133 3.58 4.50 5.24
CA VAL A 133 3.89 4.18 6.64
C VAL A 133 5.38 4.32 6.94
N ASP A 134 6.24 3.79 6.07
CA ASP A 134 7.67 3.68 6.34
C ASP A 134 8.43 4.96 6.00
N HIS A 135 8.10 5.61 4.88
CA HIS A 135 8.80 6.79 4.39
C HIS A 135 8.12 8.11 4.76
N LEU A 136 6.78 8.14 4.83
CA LEU A 136 6.06 9.38 5.14
C LEU A 136 5.57 9.45 6.59
N GLY A 137 5.81 8.40 7.38
CA GLY A 137 5.46 8.38 8.81
C GLY A 137 3.96 8.35 9.11
N VAL A 138 3.13 7.90 8.17
CA VAL A 138 1.69 7.76 8.40
C VAL A 138 1.42 6.69 9.46
N ARG A 139 0.59 7.02 10.44
CA ARG A 139 0.26 6.12 11.56
C ARG A 139 -1.19 5.64 11.57
N LEU A 140 -2.01 6.09 10.64
CA LEU A 140 -3.40 5.66 10.48
C LEU A 140 -3.67 5.20 9.05
N ILE A 141 -4.16 3.97 8.90
CA ILE A 141 -4.69 3.44 7.65
C ILE A 141 -6.19 3.21 7.81
N VAL A 142 -7.00 3.77 6.91
CA VAL A 142 -8.47 3.59 6.88
C VAL A 142 -8.84 2.82 5.62
N VAL A 143 -9.44 1.64 5.77
CA VAL A 143 -10.04 0.90 4.66
C VAL A 143 -11.49 1.33 4.53
N LEU A 144 -11.81 2.08 3.47
CA LEU A 144 -13.09 2.71 3.25
C LEU A 144 -13.88 1.98 2.17
N GLY A 145 -14.87 1.19 2.59
CA GLY A 145 -15.93 0.67 1.72
C GLY A 145 -17.08 1.66 1.58
N HIS A 146 -18.00 1.39 0.65
CA HIS A 146 -19.13 2.30 0.45
C HIS A 146 -20.40 1.58 0.01
N GLN A 147 -21.54 2.17 0.28
CA GLN A 147 -22.86 1.72 -0.13
C GLN A 147 -22.92 1.47 -1.65
N SER A 148 -23.62 0.43 -2.06
CA SER A 148 -23.84 0.11 -3.48
C SER A 148 -22.55 -0.06 -4.30
N CYS A 149 -21.51 -0.64 -3.70
CA CYS A 149 -20.22 -0.89 -4.38
C CYS A 149 -20.42 -1.85 -5.57
N GLY A 150 -20.14 -1.33 -6.78
CA GLY A 150 -20.32 -2.08 -8.03
C GLY A 150 -19.41 -3.32 -8.13
N ALA A 151 -18.18 -3.24 -7.64
CA ALA A 151 -17.23 -4.37 -7.66
C ALA A 151 -17.69 -5.51 -6.74
N VAL A 152 -18.18 -5.18 -5.53
CA VAL A 152 -18.71 -6.19 -4.59
C VAL A 152 -20.00 -6.80 -5.11
N LYS A 153 -20.88 -6.00 -5.72
CA LYS A 153 -22.11 -6.49 -6.38
C LYS A 153 -21.76 -7.46 -7.52
N ALA A 154 -20.85 -7.07 -8.41
CA ALA A 154 -20.42 -7.91 -9.52
C ALA A 154 -19.78 -9.23 -9.03
N ALA A 155 -18.99 -9.19 -7.96
CA ALA A 155 -18.42 -10.40 -7.36
C ALA A 155 -19.52 -11.34 -6.84
N LYS A 156 -20.51 -10.82 -6.09
CA LYS A 156 -21.67 -11.60 -5.62
C LYS A 156 -22.43 -12.27 -6.75
N GLU A 157 -22.76 -11.51 -7.80
CA GLU A 157 -23.52 -12.00 -8.95
C GLU A 157 -22.74 -13.05 -9.75
N THR A 158 -21.44 -12.80 -10.01
CA THR A 158 -20.57 -13.72 -10.75
C THR A 158 -20.42 -15.06 -10.03
N ILE A 159 -20.19 -15.03 -8.71
CA ILE A 159 -20.06 -16.24 -7.89
C ILE A 159 -21.39 -17.00 -7.79
N ALA A 160 -22.50 -16.29 -7.57
CA ALA A 160 -23.82 -16.91 -7.51
C ALA A 160 -24.20 -17.59 -8.84
N ALA A 161 -23.83 -16.99 -9.98
CA ALA A 161 -24.04 -17.55 -11.31
C ALA A 161 -23.06 -18.67 -11.68
N LYS A 162 -22.07 -18.98 -10.82
CA LYS A 162 -20.96 -19.91 -11.11
C LYS A 162 -20.27 -19.61 -12.45
N SER A 163 -20.16 -18.34 -12.78
CA SER A 163 -19.57 -17.82 -14.02
C SER A 163 -18.21 -17.18 -13.79
N LYS A 164 -17.62 -16.61 -14.84
CA LYS A 164 -16.39 -15.82 -14.77
C LYS A 164 -16.65 -14.42 -15.28
N ALA A 165 -16.05 -13.44 -14.62
CA ALA A 165 -16.04 -12.06 -15.11
C ALA A 165 -15.06 -11.91 -16.29
N PRO A 166 -15.30 -10.98 -17.23
CA PRO A 166 -14.43 -10.80 -18.39
C PRO A 166 -13.08 -10.18 -17.99
N GLY A 167 -12.02 -10.64 -18.66
CA GLY A 167 -10.68 -10.08 -18.57
C GLY A 167 -10.17 -9.93 -17.12
N HIS A 168 -9.57 -8.79 -16.83
CA HIS A 168 -8.98 -8.50 -15.51
C HIS A 168 -10.01 -8.21 -14.41
N ILE A 169 -11.29 -8.04 -14.75
CA ILE A 169 -12.35 -7.92 -13.73
C ILE A 169 -12.43 -9.19 -12.86
N GLN A 170 -12.03 -10.34 -13.41
CA GLN A 170 -11.98 -11.59 -12.65
C GLN A 170 -11.04 -11.50 -11.44
N SER A 171 -9.95 -10.73 -11.48
CA SER A 171 -9.05 -10.57 -10.33
C SER A 171 -9.73 -9.87 -9.16
N LEU A 172 -10.60 -8.89 -9.44
CA LEU A 172 -11.40 -8.23 -8.40
C LEU A 172 -12.41 -9.20 -7.78
N VAL A 173 -13.08 -10.01 -8.62
CA VAL A 173 -14.02 -11.05 -8.15
C VAL A 173 -13.30 -12.03 -7.21
N THR A 174 -12.10 -12.48 -7.60
CA THR A 174 -11.30 -13.41 -6.80
C THR A 174 -10.88 -12.80 -5.47
N ALA A 175 -10.46 -11.53 -5.46
CA ALA A 175 -10.05 -10.83 -4.25
C ALA A 175 -11.22 -10.61 -3.26
N ILE A 176 -12.44 -10.41 -3.78
CA ILE A 176 -13.65 -10.16 -2.96
C ILE A 176 -14.35 -11.48 -2.57
N GLN A 177 -14.03 -12.61 -3.22
CA GLN A 177 -14.68 -13.89 -2.99
C GLN A 177 -14.77 -14.31 -1.52
N PRO A 178 -13.73 -14.18 -0.66
CA PRO A 178 -13.85 -14.56 0.75
C PRO A 178 -14.98 -13.84 1.48
N ALA A 179 -15.16 -12.54 1.23
CA ALA A 179 -16.23 -11.75 1.82
C ALA A 179 -17.63 -12.20 1.31
N VAL A 180 -17.75 -12.57 0.03
CA VAL A 180 -18.99 -13.11 -0.55
C VAL A 180 -19.34 -14.43 0.11
N GLU A 181 -18.40 -15.34 0.27
CA GLU A 181 -18.60 -16.66 0.89
C GLU A 181 -18.96 -16.52 2.39
N ALA A 182 -18.28 -15.67 3.13
CA ALA A 182 -18.57 -15.39 4.53
C ALA A 182 -19.96 -14.78 4.75
N THR A 183 -20.51 -14.11 3.74
CA THR A 183 -21.82 -13.43 3.79
C THR A 183 -22.81 -13.98 2.76
N ALA A 184 -22.78 -15.27 2.45
CA ALA A 184 -23.59 -15.89 1.40
C ALA A 184 -25.12 -15.67 1.59
N LYS A 185 -25.58 -15.58 2.84
CA LYS A 185 -26.99 -15.31 3.20
C LYS A 185 -27.27 -13.83 3.51
N GLY A 186 -26.23 -12.99 3.49
CA GLY A 186 -26.33 -11.56 3.79
C GLY A 186 -26.67 -10.72 2.55
N ASP A 187 -27.08 -9.50 2.80
CA ASP A 187 -27.27 -8.50 1.77
C ASP A 187 -25.95 -7.96 1.19
N LEU A 188 -26.04 -7.01 0.27
CA LEU A 188 -24.86 -6.39 -0.33
C LEU A 188 -24.05 -5.59 0.69
N GLU A 189 -24.71 -4.92 1.62
CA GLU A 189 -24.03 -4.13 2.65
C GLU A 189 -23.21 -5.00 3.59
N ALA A 190 -23.75 -6.14 4.01
CA ALA A 190 -23.02 -7.11 4.82
C ALA A 190 -21.75 -7.59 4.11
N THR A 191 -21.82 -7.86 2.80
CA THR A 191 -20.66 -8.28 2.01
C THR A 191 -19.63 -7.16 1.87
N ILE A 192 -20.08 -5.92 1.64
CA ILE A 192 -19.17 -4.76 1.59
C ILE A 192 -18.42 -4.60 2.91
N LYS A 193 -19.15 -4.66 4.05
CA LYS A 193 -18.53 -4.53 5.38
C LYS A 193 -17.58 -5.69 5.70
N ALA A 194 -17.90 -6.90 5.24
CA ALA A 194 -16.99 -8.06 5.36
C ALA A 194 -15.71 -7.82 4.54
N ASN A 195 -15.82 -7.41 3.28
CA ASN A 195 -14.67 -7.10 2.43
C ASN A 195 -13.77 -6.01 3.04
N VAL A 196 -14.35 -4.97 3.64
CA VAL A 196 -13.58 -3.95 4.38
C VAL A 196 -12.80 -4.57 5.54
N LYS A 197 -13.42 -5.46 6.32
CA LYS A 197 -12.76 -6.14 7.44
C LYS A 197 -11.65 -7.08 6.98
N ASP A 198 -11.88 -7.83 5.90
CA ASP A 198 -10.90 -8.75 5.34
C ASP A 198 -9.66 -8.00 4.86
N VAL A 199 -9.84 -6.90 4.12
CA VAL A 199 -8.74 -6.04 3.66
C VAL A 199 -8.01 -5.39 4.85
N ALA A 200 -8.73 -4.88 5.84
CA ALA A 200 -8.11 -4.32 7.04
C ALA A 200 -7.31 -5.38 7.81
N GLN A 201 -7.82 -6.61 7.90
CA GLN A 201 -7.11 -7.72 8.54
C GLN A 201 -5.87 -8.14 7.73
N ALA A 202 -5.95 -8.18 6.42
CA ALA A 202 -4.80 -8.46 5.55
C ALA A 202 -3.68 -7.43 5.76
N LEU A 203 -4.02 -6.14 5.84
CA LEU A 203 -3.06 -5.06 6.13
C LEU A 203 -2.43 -5.21 7.52
N ARG A 204 -3.22 -5.52 8.56
CA ARG A 204 -2.70 -5.75 9.92
C ARG A 204 -1.72 -6.91 10.01
N SER A 205 -1.88 -7.89 9.12
CA SER A 205 -1.07 -9.12 9.11
C SER A 205 0.10 -9.07 8.12
N SER A 206 0.20 -8.00 7.31
CA SER A 206 1.20 -7.89 6.25
C SER A 206 2.61 -7.72 6.82
N THR A 207 3.49 -8.60 6.43
CA THR A 207 4.91 -8.60 6.77
C THR A 207 5.73 -8.26 5.52
N PRO A 208 6.92 -7.67 5.65
CA PRO A 208 7.65 -7.37 6.91
C PRO A 208 7.34 -5.99 7.50
N VAL A 209 6.64 -5.07 6.82
CA VAL A 209 6.59 -3.64 7.17
C VAL A 209 5.44 -3.32 8.14
N LEU A 210 4.19 -3.67 7.79
CA LEU A 210 3.02 -3.19 8.54
C LEU A 210 2.82 -3.92 9.86
N LYS A 211 2.87 -5.26 9.87
CA LYS A 211 2.57 -6.05 11.06
C LYS A 211 3.39 -5.65 12.29
N PRO A 212 4.73 -5.49 12.24
CA PRO A 212 5.50 -5.07 13.40
C PRO A 212 5.06 -3.71 13.96
N LYS A 213 4.72 -2.75 13.09
CA LYS A 213 4.26 -1.40 13.48
C LYS A 213 2.84 -1.40 14.04
N VAL A 214 2.00 -2.34 13.58
CA VAL A 214 0.65 -2.56 14.15
C VAL A 214 0.76 -3.23 15.53
N ASP A 215 1.60 -4.26 15.66
CA ASP A 215 1.78 -4.98 16.93
C ASP A 215 2.38 -4.06 18.02
N SER A 216 3.26 -3.12 17.66
CA SER A 216 3.78 -2.12 18.60
C SER A 216 2.79 -1.01 18.95
N GLY A 217 1.68 -0.88 18.22
CA GLY A 217 0.72 0.21 18.37
C GLY A 217 1.12 1.52 17.69
N ASP A 218 2.22 1.52 16.92
CA ASP A 218 2.66 2.68 16.15
C ASP A 218 1.73 2.98 14.98
N VAL A 219 1.21 1.96 14.34
CA VAL A 219 0.27 2.07 13.23
C VAL A 219 -1.06 1.45 13.62
N ARG A 220 -2.15 2.14 13.29
CA ARG A 220 -3.51 1.63 13.44
C ARG A 220 -4.16 1.45 12.09
N VAL A 221 -4.79 0.29 11.86
CA VAL A 221 -5.60 0.00 10.68
C VAL A 221 -7.05 -0.14 11.11
N VAL A 222 -7.95 0.64 10.52
CA VAL A 222 -9.39 0.62 10.82
C VAL A 222 -10.22 0.46 9.56
N GLY A 223 -11.34 -0.25 9.67
CA GLY A 223 -12.36 -0.30 8.64
C GLY A 223 -13.38 0.83 8.77
N ALA A 224 -13.90 1.32 7.65
CA ALA A 224 -14.96 2.32 7.61
C ALA A 224 -15.93 2.05 6.45
N TYR A 225 -17.14 2.55 6.59
CA TYR A 225 -18.21 2.41 5.60
C TYR A 225 -18.85 3.77 5.31
N TYR A 226 -18.87 4.16 4.04
CA TYR A 226 -19.48 5.40 3.56
C TYR A 226 -20.88 5.14 3.02
N ASN A 227 -21.85 5.86 3.52
CA ASN A 227 -23.23 5.84 3.05
C ASN A 227 -23.43 6.91 1.97
N LEU A 228 -23.81 6.51 0.76
CA LEU A 228 -23.98 7.42 -0.38
C LEU A 228 -25.17 8.35 -0.23
N ASP A 229 -26.23 7.92 0.47
CA ASP A 229 -27.45 8.73 0.60
C ASP A 229 -27.28 9.87 1.60
N THR A 230 -26.51 9.64 2.67
CA THR A 230 -26.36 10.60 3.77
C THR A 230 -25.00 11.31 3.75
N GLY A 231 -24.02 10.80 3.01
CA GLY A 231 -22.64 11.28 3.07
C GLY A 231 -21.90 10.90 4.35
N ALA A 232 -22.51 10.18 5.26
CA ALA A 232 -21.92 9.82 6.54
C ALA A 232 -20.96 8.63 6.43
N ILE A 233 -19.87 8.67 7.20
CA ILE A 233 -18.92 7.58 7.35
C ILE A 233 -19.00 7.01 8.76
N THR A 234 -19.19 5.68 8.85
CA THR A 234 -19.17 4.92 10.10
C THR A 234 -17.89 4.10 10.16
N PHE A 235 -17.11 4.26 11.22
CA PHE A 235 -15.96 3.41 11.51
C PHE A 235 -16.43 2.09 12.13
N LEU A 236 -15.91 0.95 11.65
CA LEU A 236 -16.43 -0.37 11.97
C LEU A 236 -15.75 -1.05 13.16
N ASP A 237 -14.51 -0.68 13.46
CA ASP A 237 -13.65 -1.31 14.47
C ASP A 237 -12.73 -0.27 15.16
N GLU A 238 -13.32 0.61 15.93
CA GLU A 238 -12.58 1.66 16.67
C GLU A 238 -12.03 1.21 18.04
N LYS A 239 -12.31 -0.04 18.45
CA LYS A 239 -11.89 -0.58 19.74
C LYS A 239 -10.48 -1.08 19.73
#